data_44218a2f4bc0860eefba81eb853f2f23
#
_entry.id   44218a2f4bc0860eefba81eb853f2f23
#
_cell.length_a   1.000
_cell.length_b   1.000
_cell.length_c   1.000
_cell.angle_alpha   90.00
_cell.angle_beta   90.00
_cell.angle_gamma   90.00
#
_symmetry.space_group_name_H-M   'P 1'
#
loop_
_entity.id
_entity.type
_entity.pdbx_description
1 polymer ?
#
loop_
_entity_poly.entity_id
_entity_poly.type
_entity_poly.pdbx_seq_one_letter_code
_entity_poly.pdbx_strand_id
1 'polypeptide(L)'
;MKTRREFFTSAAWMGAVAMAAGCANNPLKLFGTTGAPMQGFALKPMKKVRVACIGVGVRGRAALRRISMIPGTEVTAIADLFQDRIDDELKWLRENGKPTPRFAKAGAEEYKRICDSDEVDVIYNVTPWHEHTPIALYAMEHGKVILNEVPGVQSIDEGWQLVETSERTRIPCMMLENCCYGEEELLMLNMAKLGLFGEITHGEAAYIHDQRDLQFKSDRYHTMDGERIPAKAGKPGWTLHFYAQQCGNQYPTHGLGPVAKYMDINRGDNFDFLVSMESKQASYRHYAHDLFDDWRKNFEVKIGDMSQTLIRTKLGRCILLQLDACTPRPYSRINLVSGTRGMAMGYPEFRVALEEKTGDGKAHKFMDKSATAALRKKYAHPIWKAAGEVAKKVGGHGGMDFIMDLRWSYCLQNGLPLDTDVYDLAAWSSMVELTRRSVESGSRPVECPDFTRGAWKTAKGFTIDEIDLSKLPGGFGDVKRDKSVDDAAKQEGFVS
;
A
#
# COMPACT_ATOMS: atom_id res chain seq x y z
N MET A 1 -47.08 -19.39 -13.04
CA MET A 1 -46.27 -19.33 -11.80
C MET A 1 -45.49 -20.62 -11.72
N LYS A 2 -44.16 -20.56 -11.89
CA LYS A 2 -43.29 -21.71 -11.71
C LYS A 2 -43.16 -22.01 -10.21
N THR A 3 -43.22 -23.29 -9.84
CA THR A 3 -43.12 -23.68 -8.44
C THR A 3 -41.69 -23.47 -7.89
N ARG A 4 -41.57 -23.31 -6.57
CA ARG A 4 -40.27 -23.19 -5.88
C ARG A 4 -39.26 -24.27 -6.26
N ARG A 5 -39.75 -25.45 -6.60
CA ARG A 5 -38.94 -26.61 -6.99
C ARG A 5 -38.32 -26.45 -8.38
N GLU A 6 -39.06 -25.85 -9.33
CA GLU A 6 -38.56 -25.54 -10.68
C GLU A 6 -37.52 -24.41 -10.69
N PHE A 7 -37.64 -23.47 -9.74
CA PHE A 7 -36.65 -22.41 -9.57
C PHE A 7 -35.32 -22.98 -9.07
N PHE A 8 -35.35 -23.86 -8.09
CA PHE A 8 -34.12 -24.50 -7.56
C PHE A 8 -33.46 -25.47 -8.56
N THR A 9 -34.22 -26.15 -9.39
CA THR A 9 -33.64 -27.01 -10.45
C THR A 9 -33.02 -26.18 -11.56
N SER A 10 -33.60 -25.05 -11.94
CA SER A 10 -33.01 -24.13 -12.93
C SER A 10 -31.75 -23.45 -12.40
N ALA A 11 -31.73 -23.05 -11.12
CA ALA A 11 -30.54 -22.45 -10.49
C ALA A 11 -29.42 -23.49 -10.30
N ALA A 12 -29.75 -24.74 -9.96
CA ALA A 12 -28.77 -25.81 -9.85
C ALA A 12 -28.18 -26.20 -11.21
N TRP A 13 -28.96 -26.15 -12.29
CA TRP A 13 -28.46 -26.42 -13.65
C TRP A 13 -27.59 -25.26 -14.18
N MET A 14 -27.93 -24.00 -13.91
CA MET A 14 -27.07 -22.88 -14.25
C MET A 14 -25.77 -22.87 -13.41
N GLY A 15 -25.84 -23.24 -12.14
CA GLY A 15 -24.66 -23.45 -11.31
C GLY A 15 -23.78 -24.61 -11.78
N ALA A 16 -24.38 -25.73 -12.19
CA ALA A 16 -23.64 -26.89 -12.71
C ALA A 16 -23.04 -26.63 -14.11
N VAL A 17 -23.72 -25.87 -14.98
CA VAL A 17 -23.17 -25.44 -16.27
C VAL A 17 -22.08 -24.38 -16.09
N ALA A 18 -22.21 -23.47 -15.13
CA ALA A 18 -21.15 -22.53 -14.79
C ALA A 18 -19.92 -23.23 -14.18
N MET A 19 -20.12 -24.26 -13.32
CA MET A 19 -19.02 -25.08 -12.83
C MET A 19 -18.39 -25.95 -13.93
N ALA A 20 -19.19 -26.51 -14.86
CA ALA A 20 -18.64 -27.30 -15.97
C ALA A 20 -17.95 -26.44 -17.03
N ALA A 21 -18.46 -25.24 -17.31
CA ALA A 21 -17.77 -24.25 -18.15
C ALA A 21 -16.53 -23.65 -17.44
N GLY A 22 -16.58 -23.45 -16.11
CA GLY A 22 -15.44 -23.05 -15.30
C GLY A 22 -14.35 -24.12 -15.20
N CYS A 23 -14.71 -25.41 -15.32
CA CYS A 23 -13.74 -26.51 -15.39
C CYS A 23 -13.09 -26.68 -16.78
N ALA A 24 -13.69 -26.17 -17.84
CA ALA A 24 -13.11 -26.21 -19.20
C ALA A 24 -12.15 -25.04 -19.48
N ASN A 25 -12.36 -23.91 -18.80
CA ASN A 25 -11.42 -22.77 -18.68
C ASN A 25 -11.03 -22.62 -17.22
N ASN A 26 -10.43 -23.67 -16.64
CA ASN A 26 -10.02 -23.64 -15.24
C ASN A 26 -8.90 -22.61 -15.08
N PRO A 27 -9.14 -21.44 -14.48
CA PRO A 27 -8.05 -20.49 -14.17
C PRO A 27 -6.94 -21.20 -13.41
N LEU A 28 -7.24 -22.20 -12.56
CA LEU A 28 -6.23 -23.01 -11.88
C LEU A 28 -5.30 -23.80 -12.84
N LYS A 29 -5.68 -24.08 -14.09
CA LYS A 29 -4.76 -24.67 -15.08
C LYS A 29 -3.79 -23.65 -15.69
N LEU A 30 -4.17 -22.40 -15.75
CA LEU A 30 -3.23 -21.30 -16.05
C LEU A 30 -2.23 -21.12 -14.89
N PHE A 31 -2.69 -21.23 -13.65
CA PHE A 31 -1.87 -21.14 -12.44
C PHE A 31 -0.78 -22.23 -12.28
N GLY A 32 -0.78 -23.25 -13.07
CA GLY A 32 0.22 -24.34 -12.98
C GLY A 32 1.36 -24.27 -13.98
N THR A 33 1.35 -23.33 -14.94
CA THR A 33 2.33 -23.22 -16.03
C THR A 33 3.03 -21.86 -16.09
N THR A 34 2.96 -21.10 -15.01
CA THR A 34 3.53 -19.76 -14.92
C THR A 34 5.05 -19.78 -14.81
N GLY A 35 5.66 -18.67 -15.18
CA GLY A 35 7.09 -18.49 -15.19
C GLY A 35 7.77 -18.72 -13.81
N ALA A 36 9.07 -18.56 -13.76
CA ALA A 36 9.80 -18.66 -12.49
C ALA A 36 9.30 -17.60 -11.49
N PRO A 37 9.39 -17.88 -10.16
CA PRO A 37 8.97 -16.93 -9.13
C PRO A 37 9.59 -15.54 -9.30
N MET A 38 8.84 -14.52 -8.90
CA MET A 38 9.29 -13.12 -8.97
C MET A 38 10.09 -12.68 -7.75
N GLN A 39 10.13 -13.47 -6.66
CA GLN A 39 10.94 -13.15 -5.49
C GLN A 39 12.42 -13.02 -5.83
N GLY A 40 13.00 -11.87 -5.52
CA GLY A 40 14.39 -11.56 -5.84
C GLY A 40 14.67 -11.36 -7.33
N PHE A 41 13.64 -11.28 -8.17
CA PHE A 41 13.82 -10.97 -9.59
C PHE A 41 14.21 -9.49 -9.78
N ALA A 42 15.21 -9.26 -10.62
CA ALA A 42 15.67 -7.93 -11.00
C ALA A 42 15.70 -7.79 -12.51
N LEU A 43 15.37 -6.60 -12.99
CA LEU A 43 15.58 -6.21 -14.38
C LEU A 43 17.05 -5.83 -14.63
N LYS A 44 17.44 -5.74 -15.89
CA LYS A 44 18.74 -5.15 -16.24
C LYS A 44 18.79 -3.67 -15.80
N PRO A 45 19.96 -3.18 -15.35
CA PRO A 45 20.11 -1.78 -14.94
C PRO A 45 19.63 -0.78 -16.00
N MET A 46 18.86 0.21 -15.57
CA MET A 46 18.38 1.29 -16.41
C MET A 46 19.24 2.54 -16.17
N LYS A 47 19.95 3.03 -17.17
CA LYS A 47 20.74 4.28 -17.04
C LYS A 47 19.87 5.48 -16.67
N LYS A 48 18.63 5.50 -17.12
CA LYS A 48 17.59 6.50 -16.88
C LYS A 48 16.26 5.78 -16.74
N VAL A 49 15.50 6.12 -15.71
CA VAL A 49 14.18 5.54 -15.46
C VAL A 49 13.13 6.54 -15.93
N ARG A 50 12.37 6.19 -16.98
CA ARG A 50 11.32 7.03 -17.57
C ARG A 50 9.98 6.66 -16.98
N VAL A 51 9.36 7.59 -16.28
CA VAL A 51 8.16 7.34 -15.45
C VAL A 51 6.95 8.03 -16.05
N ALA A 52 5.86 7.30 -16.14
CA ALA A 52 4.52 7.86 -16.33
C ALA A 52 3.78 7.93 -15.01
N CYS A 53 3.27 9.10 -14.66
CA CYS A 53 2.37 9.30 -13.51
C CYS A 53 0.92 9.23 -13.99
N ILE A 54 0.18 8.19 -13.57
CA ILE A 54 -1.23 8.00 -13.88
C ILE A 54 -2.06 8.34 -12.65
N GLY A 55 -2.85 9.42 -12.74
CA GLY A 55 -3.53 10.06 -11.62
C GLY A 55 -2.62 11.09 -10.93
N VAL A 56 -2.88 12.38 -11.18
CA VAL A 56 -2.16 13.51 -10.55
C VAL A 56 -3.09 14.34 -9.67
N GLY A 57 -3.95 13.63 -8.92
CA GLY A 57 -4.70 14.21 -7.80
C GLY A 57 -3.78 14.58 -6.64
N VAL A 58 -4.33 14.66 -5.42
CA VAL A 58 -3.55 15.08 -4.23
C VAL A 58 -2.29 14.24 -4.04
N ARG A 59 -2.43 12.91 -3.99
CA ARG A 59 -1.32 11.97 -3.78
C ARG A 59 -0.36 11.94 -4.97
N GLY A 60 -0.90 11.84 -6.20
CA GLY A 60 -0.10 11.73 -7.42
C GLY A 60 0.69 13.00 -7.75
N ARG A 61 0.16 14.18 -7.45
CA ARG A 61 0.87 15.46 -7.55
C ARG A 61 2.14 15.45 -6.71
N ALA A 62 2.03 15.08 -5.44
CA ALA A 62 3.18 15.02 -4.54
C ALA A 62 4.20 13.97 -5.00
N ALA A 63 3.74 12.81 -5.48
CA ALA A 63 4.61 11.76 -6.02
C ALA A 63 5.39 12.23 -7.24
N LEU A 64 4.71 12.83 -8.25
CA LEU A 64 5.33 13.38 -9.45
C LEU A 64 6.47 14.36 -9.10
N ARG A 65 6.22 15.26 -8.15
CA ARG A 65 7.20 16.26 -7.73
C ARG A 65 8.39 15.64 -7.03
N ARG A 66 8.19 14.66 -6.12
CA ARG A 66 9.27 13.90 -5.46
C ARG A 66 10.12 13.11 -6.46
N ILE A 67 9.46 12.36 -7.35
CA ILE A 67 10.12 11.56 -8.40
C ILE A 67 10.99 12.44 -9.29
N SER A 68 10.51 13.61 -9.67
CA SER A 68 11.25 14.58 -10.48
C SER A 68 12.53 15.11 -9.80
N MET A 69 12.70 14.89 -8.50
CA MET A 69 13.90 15.30 -7.75
C MET A 69 14.94 14.16 -7.64
N ILE A 70 14.59 12.93 -8.03
CA ILE A 70 15.49 11.78 -7.91
C ILE A 70 16.42 11.74 -9.13
N PRO A 71 17.76 11.77 -8.93
CA PRO A 71 18.72 11.68 -10.02
C PRO A 71 18.55 10.39 -10.83
N GLY A 72 18.63 10.50 -12.15
CA GLY A 72 18.44 9.36 -13.06
C GLY A 72 16.97 8.97 -13.31
N THR A 73 16.02 9.72 -12.74
CA THR A 73 14.58 9.51 -12.95
C THR A 73 13.98 10.70 -13.71
N GLU A 74 13.12 10.45 -14.66
CA GLU A 74 12.44 11.49 -15.44
C GLU A 74 10.98 11.17 -15.61
N VAL A 75 10.09 12.14 -15.33
CA VAL A 75 8.67 12.06 -15.66
C VAL A 75 8.50 12.35 -17.16
N THR A 76 8.17 11.34 -17.93
CA THR A 76 8.00 11.45 -19.39
C THR A 76 6.55 11.43 -19.84
N ALA A 77 5.64 11.05 -18.96
CA ALA A 77 4.20 11.03 -19.23
C ALA A 77 3.36 11.37 -17.99
N ILE A 78 2.24 12.02 -18.21
CA ILE A 78 1.21 12.33 -17.20
C ILE A 78 -0.15 12.02 -17.81
N ALA A 79 -1.02 11.31 -17.07
CA ALA A 79 -2.43 11.16 -17.38
C ALA A 79 -3.29 11.37 -16.14
N ASP A 80 -4.45 11.98 -16.31
CA ASP A 80 -5.49 12.16 -15.30
C ASP A 80 -6.85 12.24 -16.02
N LEU A 81 -7.94 12.17 -15.30
CA LEU A 81 -9.26 12.45 -15.85
C LEU A 81 -9.45 13.94 -16.18
N PHE A 82 -8.70 14.82 -15.55
CA PHE A 82 -8.89 16.26 -15.57
C PHE A 82 -7.66 17.00 -16.11
N GLN A 83 -7.83 17.72 -17.22
CA GLN A 83 -6.73 18.41 -17.90
C GLN A 83 -6.10 19.53 -17.03
N ASP A 84 -6.88 20.24 -16.25
CA ASP A 84 -6.37 21.30 -15.36
C ASP A 84 -5.37 20.77 -14.30
N ARG A 85 -5.55 19.56 -13.80
CA ARG A 85 -4.57 18.91 -12.91
C ARG A 85 -3.24 18.64 -13.63
N ILE A 86 -3.32 18.20 -14.87
CA ILE A 86 -2.15 17.98 -15.72
C ILE A 86 -1.44 19.30 -15.99
N ASP A 87 -2.19 20.35 -16.35
CA ASP A 87 -1.65 21.68 -16.66
C ASP A 87 -0.95 22.31 -15.46
N ASP A 88 -1.46 22.11 -14.24
CA ASP A 88 -0.82 22.53 -13.00
C ASP A 88 0.55 21.87 -12.84
N GLU A 89 0.67 20.57 -13.09
CA GLU A 89 1.95 19.85 -12.96
C GLU A 89 2.91 20.19 -14.09
N LEU A 90 2.44 20.40 -15.31
CA LEU A 90 3.26 20.92 -16.41
C LEU A 90 3.83 22.31 -16.09
N LYS A 91 3.02 23.16 -15.46
CA LYS A 91 3.47 24.47 -14.99
C LYS A 91 4.56 24.32 -13.92
N TRP A 92 4.32 23.48 -12.90
CA TRP A 92 5.29 23.23 -11.84
C TRP A 92 6.62 22.67 -12.39
N LEU A 93 6.58 21.71 -13.31
CA LEU A 93 7.78 21.15 -13.94
C LEU A 93 8.60 22.24 -14.64
N ARG A 94 7.96 23.11 -15.43
CA ARG A 94 8.64 24.22 -16.11
C ARG A 94 9.28 25.21 -15.12
N GLU A 95 8.53 25.61 -14.08
CA GLU A 95 9.00 26.54 -13.05
C GLU A 95 10.18 25.99 -12.24
N ASN A 96 10.29 24.68 -12.15
CA ASN A 96 11.39 23.99 -11.45
C ASN A 96 12.49 23.46 -12.39
N GLY A 97 12.50 23.90 -13.66
CA GLY A 97 13.54 23.53 -14.63
C GLY A 97 13.58 22.03 -14.97
N LYS A 98 12.45 21.34 -14.83
CA LYS A 98 12.33 19.91 -15.16
C LYS A 98 11.90 19.72 -16.61
N PRO A 99 12.27 18.60 -17.25
CA PRO A 99 11.85 18.28 -18.61
C PRO A 99 10.32 18.28 -18.73
N THR A 100 9.82 18.75 -19.88
CA THR A 100 8.39 18.69 -20.18
C THR A 100 8.03 17.28 -20.63
N PRO A 101 7.06 16.60 -20.00
CA PRO A 101 6.59 15.29 -20.42
C PRO A 101 6.08 15.29 -21.87
N ARG A 102 6.38 14.22 -22.60
CA ARG A 102 5.94 14.06 -23.99
C ARG A 102 4.45 13.76 -24.11
N PHE A 103 3.91 13.04 -23.13
CA PHE A 103 2.50 12.70 -23.05
C PHE A 103 1.91 13.42 -21.84
N ALA A 104 0.92 14.28 -22.09
CA ALA A 104 0.27 15.06 -21.04
C ALA A 104 -1.17 15.39 -21.47
N LYS A 105 -2.07 14.42 -21.30
CA LYS A 105 -3.43 14.54 -21.79
C LYS A 105 -4.43 13.88 -20.84
N ALA A 106 -5.60 14.50 -20.69
CA ALA A 106 -6.70 13.96 -19.94
C ALA A 106 -7.45 12.87 -20.72
N GLY A 107 -7.87 11.83 -19.98
CA GLY A 107 -8.71 10.76 -20.51
C GLY A 107 -8.54 9.47 -19.74
N ALA A 108 -9.64 8.75 -19.51
CA ALA A 108 -9.64 7.49 -18.81
C ALA A 108 -8.77 6.40 -19.46
N GLU A 109 -8.63 6.42 -20.79
CA GLU A 109 -7.89 5.43 -21.56
C GLU A 109 -6.46 5.90 -21.96
N GLU A 110 -6.03 7.10 -21.55
CA GLU A 110 -4.71 7.64 -21.94
C GLU A 110 -3.55 6.78 -21.42
N TYR A 111 -3.73 6.06 -20.30
CA TYR A 111 -2.73 5.12 -19.82
C TYR A 111 -2.38 4.03 -20.84
N LYS A 112 -3.32 3.60 -21.69
CA LYS A 112 -3.08 2.61 -22.75
C LYS A 112 -2.10 3.15 -23.77
N ARG A 113 -2.36 4.35 -24.30
CA ARG A 113 -1.46 5.03 -25.25
C ARG A 113 -0.05 5.24 -24.65
N ILE A 114 0.03 5.51 -23.36
CA ILE A 114 1.29 5.65 -22.64
C ILE A 114 2.02 4.31 -22.54
N CYS A 115 1.31 3.24 -22.19
CA CYS A 115 1.88 1.89 -22.12
C CYS A 115 2.34 1.35 -23.47
N ASP A 116 1.67 1.72 -24.58
CA ASP A 116 2.04 1.33 -25.94
C ASP A 116 3.32 2.03 -26.42
N SER A 117 3.81 3.04 -25.70
CA SER A 117 4.97 3.85 -26.09
C SER A 117 6.29 3.27 -25.58
N ASP A 118 7.34 3.36 -26.39
CA ASP A 118 8.72 3.05 -25.99
C ASP A 118 9.38 4.16 -25.15
N GLU A 119 8.68 5.25 -24.87
CA GLU A 119 9.19 6.43 -24.11
C GLU A 119 8.99 6.32 -22.60
N VAL A 120 8.43 5.20 -22.14
CA VAL A 120 8.10 4.96 -20.72
C VAL A 120 8.60 3.57 -20.32
N ASP A 121 9.23 3.50 -19.15
CA ASP A 121 9.71 2.25 -18.54
C ASP A 121 8.82 1.82 -17.36
N VAL A 122 8.27 2.79 -16.64
CA VAL A 122 7.57 2.61 -15.36
C VAL A 122 6.23 3.34 -15.37
N ILE A 123 5.20 2.66 -14.96
CA ILE A 123 3.89 3.24 -14.63
C ILE A 123 3.79 3.42 -13.12
N TYR A 124 3.70 4.66 -12.66
CA TYR A 124 3.40 5.02 -11.28
C TYR A 124 1.90 5.31 -11.17
N ASN A 125 1.15 4.32 -10.68
CA ASN A 125 -0.31 4.32 -10.68
C ASN A 125 -0.87 4.84 -9.36
N VAL A 126 -1.52 6.00 -9.40
CA VAL A 126 -2.13 6.71 -8.26
C VAL A 126 -3.59 7.03 -8.55
N THR A 127 -4.24 6.14 -9.24
CA THR A 127 -5.67 6.22 -9.57
C THR A 127 -6.53 5.73 -8.38
N PRO A 128 -7.85 5.84 -8.44
CA PRO A 128 -8.74 5.17 -7.47
C PRO A 128 -8.57 3.66 -7.45
N TRP A 129 -8.89 3.04 -6.33
CA TRP A 129 -8.64 1.62 -6.06
C TRP A 129 -9.14 0.66 -7.15
N HIS A 130 -10.31 0.91 -7.73
CA HIS A 130 -10.90 0.05 -8.78
C HIS A 130 -10.13 0.08 -10.10
N GLU A 131 -9.30 1.10 -10.31
CA GLU A 131 -8.47 1.24 -11.51
C GLU A 131 -7.06 0.64 -11.32
N HIS A 132 -6.69 0.25 -10.10
CA HIS A 132 -5.34 -0.25 -9.82
C HIS A 132 -5.03 -1.51 -10.62
N THR A 133 -5.91 -2.51 -10.57
CA THR A 133 -5.69 -3.79 -11.25
C THR A 133 -5.78 -3.69 -12.76
N PRO A 134 -6.79 -3.07 -13.39
CA PRO A 134 -6.85 -2.93 -14.84
C PRO A 134 -5.61 -2.26 -15.44
N ILE A 135 -5.17 -1.15 -14.84
CA ILE A 135 -3.98 -0.43 -15.30
C ILE A 135 -2.71 -1.26 -15.11
N ALA A 136 -2.58 -1.95 -13.97
CA ALA A 136 -1.41 -2.77 -13.69
C ALA A 136 -1.28 -3.95 -14.66
N LEU A 137 -2.38 -4.63 -14.96
CA LEU A 137 -2.41 -5.72 -15.95
C LEU A 137 -1.98 -5.22 -17.33
N TYR A 138 -2.59 -4.13 -17.81
CA TYR A 138 -2.27 -3.55 -19.10
C TYR A 138 -0.80 -3.13 -19.19
N ALA A 139 -0.28 -2.47 -18.14
CA ALA A 139 1.11 -2.05 -18.08
C ALA A 139 2.09 -3.23 -18.20
N MET A 140 1.87 -4.29 -17.41
CA MET A 140 2.73 -5.48 -17.44
C MET A 140 2.67 -6.22 -18.78
N GLU A 141 1.51 -6.31 -19.44
CA GLU A 141 1.35 -6.89 -20.78
C GLU A 141 2.15 -6.11 -21.84
N HIS A 142 2.35 -4.81 -21.62
CA HIS A 142 3.11 -3.93 -22.53
C HIS A 142 4.56 -3.69 -22.04
N GLY A 143 5.05 -4.55 -21.14
CA GLY A 143 6.44 -4.54 -20.70
C GLY A 143 6.81 -3.38 -19.78
N LYS A 144 5.84 -2.72 -19.13
CA LYS A 144 6.09 -1.60 -18.21
C LYS A 144 6.09 -2.09 -16.77
N VAL A 145 7.14 -1.73 -16.02
CA VAL A 145 7.16 -1.91 -14.57
C VAL A 145 5.98 -1.17 -13.95
N ILE A 146 5.29 -1.80 -13.03
CA ILE A 146 4.17 -1.17 -12.34
C ILE A 146 4.48 -0.91 -10.87
N LEU A 147 4.29 0.33 -10.46
CA LEU A 147 4.32 0.80 -9.08
C LEU A 147 2.89 1.25 -8.73
N ASN A 148 2.21 0.47 -7.91
CA ASN A 148 0.79 0.60 -7.64
C ASN A 148 0.53 1.14 -6.24
N GLU A 149 -0.26 2.22 -6.11
CA GLU A 149 -0.65 2.76 -4.80
C GLU A 149 -1.49 1.76 -4.01
N VAL A 150 -1.64 2.05 -2.73
CA VAL A 150 -2.29 1.18 -1.73
C VAL A 150 -3.80 1.40 -1.66
N PRO A 151 -4.56 0.33 -1.37
CA PRO A 151 -4.20 -1.08 -1.48
C PRO A 151 -4.07 -1.48 -2.94
N GLY A 152 -3.15 -2.38 -3.24
CA GLY A 152 -2.83 -2.75 -4.62
C GLY A 152 -3.94 -3.49 -5.35
N VAL A 153 -4.80 -4.23 -4.63
CA VAL A 153 -5.98 -4.94 -5.14
C VAL A 153 -7.14 -4.86 -4.15
N GLN A 154 -8.35 -5.09 -4.63
CA GLN A 154 -9.58 -5.14 -3.83
C GLN A 154 -10.11 -6.56 -3.60
N SER A 155 -9.59 -7.54 -4.34
CA SER A 155 -10.03 -8.94 -4.25
C SER A 155 -8.87 -9.93 -4.39
N ILE A 156 -9.12 -11.15 -3.94
CA ILE A 156 -8.19 -12.29 -4.09
C ILE A 156 -7.95 -12.61 -5.56
N ASP A 157 -9.00 -12.56 -6.36
CA ASP A 157 -8.92 -12.85 -7.79
C ASP A 157 -8.04 -11.82 -8.53
N GLU A 158 -8.17 -10.54 -8.20
CA GLU A 158 -7.26 -9.50 -8.70
C GLU A 158 -5.81 -9.77 -8.29
N GLY A 159 -5.59 -10.18 -7.03
CA GLY A 159 -4.27 -10.58 -6.54
C GLY A 159 -3.64 -11.67 -7.40
N TRP A 160 -4.40 -12.73 -7.71
CA TRP A 160 -3.94 -13.80 -8.58
C TRP A 160 -3.68 -13.33 -10.03
N GLN A 161 -4.53 -12.49 -10.59
CA GLN A 161 -4.32 -11.92 -11.92
C GLN A 161 -3.00 -11.15 -12.00
N LEU A 162 -2.68 -10.33 -11.00
CA LEU A 162 -1.41 -9.59 -10.96
C LEU A 162 -0.22 -10.54 -10.82
N VAL A 163 -0.30 -11.52 -9.91
CA VAL A 163 0.77 -12.51 -9.71
C VAL A 163 1.08 -13.25 -11.01
N GLU A 164 0.07 -13.79 -11.67
CA GLU A 164 0.25 -14.55 -12.89
C GLU A 164 0.78 -13.72 -14.05
N THR A 165 0.24 -12.51 -14.19
CA THR A 165 0.70 -11.60 -15.23
C THR A 165 2.16 -11.22 -15.00
N SER A 166 2.55 -10.90 -13.76
CA SER A 166 3.94 -10.58 -13.43
C SER A 166 4.88 -11.77 -13.68
N GLU A 167 4.50 -12.98 -13.25
CA GLU A 167 5.28 -14.21 -13.49
C GLU A 167 5.44 -14.51 -14.98
N ARG A 168 4.37 -14.38 -15.77
CA ARG A 168 4.34 -14.67 -17.19
C ARG A 168 5.12 -13.64 -18.03
N THR A 169 4.91 -12.36 -17.75
CA THR A 169 5.56 -11.27 -18.49
C THR A 169 6.97 -10.99 -17.99
N ARG A 170 7.34 -11.48 -16.82
CA ARG A 170 8.60 -11.15 -16.13
C ARG A 170 8.74 -9.66 -15.87
N ILE A 171 7.63 -8.96 -15.62
CA ILE A 171 7.60 -7.54 -15.29
C ILE A 171 7.32 -7.38 -13.79
N PRO A 172 8.18 -6.65 -13.06
CA PRO A 172 7.95 -6.36 -11.65
C PRO A 172 6.67 -5.55 -11.41
N CYS A 173 5.95 -5.95 -10.35
CA CYS A 173 4.80 -5.24 -9.83
C CYS A 173 5.02 -5.00 -8.34
N MET A 174 5.16 -3.73 -7.94
CA MET A 174 5.43 -3.33 -6.56
C MET A 174 4.28 -2.47 -6.03
N MET A 175 3.86 -2.72 -4.80
CA MET A 175 2.95 -1.83 -4.09
C MET A 175 3.74 -0.71 -3.40
N LEU A 176 3.25 0.51 -3.53
CA LEU A 176 3.85 1.72 -2.95
C LEU A 176 3.45 1.90 -1.47
N GLU A 177 3.75 0.90 -0.65
CA GLU A 177 3.51 0.96 0.79
C GLU A 177 4.57 1.81 1.49
N ASN A 178 4.34 3.11 1.53
CA ASN A 178 5.26 4.10 2.08
C ASN A 178 5.58 3.90 3.56
N CYS A 179 4.63 3.38 4.35
CA CYS A 179 4.83 3.14 5.78
C CYS A 179 5.93 2.11 6.08
N CYS A 180 6.32 1.29 5.11
CA CYS A 180 7.50 0.44 5.24
C CYS A 180 8.84 1.21 5.24
N TYR A 181 8.84 2.49 4.89
CA TYR A 181 10.04 3.32 4.72
C TYR A 181 10.19 4.43 5.76
N GLY A 182 9.30 4.48 6.74
CA GLY A 182 9.41 5.39 7.88
C GLY A 182 10.71 5.19 8.66
N GLU A 183 11.19 6.26 9.31
CA GLU A 183 12.43 6.20 10.10
C GLU A 183 12.35 5.15 11.21
N GLU A 184 11.20 5.06 11.86
CA GLU A 184 10.98 4.11 12.96
C GLU A 184 10.68 2.70 12.46
N GLU A 185 9.92 2.56 11.38
CA GLU A 185 9.65 1.27 10.76
C GLU A 185 10.94 0.60 10.26
N LEU A 186 11.81 1.35 9.59
CA LEU A 186 13.10 0.83 9.15
C LEU A 186 14.07 0.59 10.32
N LEU A 187 14.02 1.41 11.38
CA LEU A 187 14.75 1.13 12.61
C LEU A 187 14.31 -0.21 13.22
N MET A 188 13.00 -0.44 13.35
CA MET A 188 12.45 -1.68 13.90
C MET A 188 12.77 -2.89 13.01
N LEU A 189 12.71 -2.72 11.68
CA LEU A 189 13.14 -3.76 10.74
C LEU A 189 14.61 -4.12 10.94
N ASN A 190 15.50 -3.14 11.04
CA ASN A 190 16.92 -3.37 11.28
C ASN A 190 17.15 -4.08 12.63
N MET A 191 16.47 -3.66 13.70
CA MET A 191 16.53 -4.32 15.00
C MET A 191 16.04 -5.77 14.94
N ALA A 192 14.94 -6.03 14.21
CA ALA A 192 14.41 -7.38 14.00
C ALA A 192 15.41 -8.28 13.26
N LYS A 193 16.01 -7.78 12.18
CA LYS A 193 17.02 -8.50 11.39
C LYS A 193 18.32 -8.78 12.17
N LEU A 194 18.67 -7.91 13.10
CA LEU A 194 19.78 -8.10 14.04
C LEU A 194 19.43 -9.00 15.22
N GLY A 195 18.20 -9.53 15.28
CA GLY A 195 17.75 -10.46 16.32
C GLY A 195 17.54 -9.85 17.70
N LEU A 196 17.40 -8.52 17.81
CA LEU A 196 17.26 -7.85 19.10
C LEU A 196 16.00 -8.27 19.86
N PHE A 197 14.93 -8.61 19.13
CA PHE A 197 13.66 -9.07 19.73
C PHE A 197 13.64 -10.58 20.01
N GLY A 198 14.69 -11.33 19.62
CA GLY A 198 14.68 -12.79 19.68
C GLY A 198 13.74 -13.39 18.64
N GLU A 199 13.06 -14.47 18.97
CA GLU A 199 12.02 -15.06 18.14
C GLU A 199 10.77 -14.19 18.21
N ILE A 200 10.37 -13.60 17.08
CA ILE A 200 9.16 -12.77 17.00
C ILE A 200 7.93 -13.68 17.03
N THR A 201 7.01 -13.40 17.94
CA THR A 201 5.78 -14.19 18.14
C THR A 201 4.52 -13.39 17.89
N HIS A 202 4.58 -12.07 18.02
CA HIS A 202 3.40 -11.19 17.95
C HIS A 202 3.72 -9.85 17.29
N GLY A 203 2.73 -9.30 16.58
CA GLY A 203 2.74 -7.94 16.05
C GLY A 203 1.38 -7.29 16.15
N GLU A 204 1.37 -5.96 16.25
CA GLU A 204 0.14 -5.17 16.19
C GLU A 204 0.28 -4.10 15.10
N ALA A 205 -0.74 -4.02 14.28
CA ALA A 205 -0.82 -3.18 13.09
C ALA A 205 -2.15 -2.44 13.08
N ALA A 206 -2.16 -1.19 12.64
CA ALA A 206 -3.41 -0.46 12.53
C ALA A 206 -3.35 0.62 11.44
N TYR A 207 -4.53 1.06 11.02
CA TYR A 207 -4.75 2.35 10.42
C TYR A 207 -5.90 3.04 11.17
N ILE A 208 -5.54 3.88 12.11
CA ILE A 208 -6.47 4.65 12.94
C ILE A 208 -6.32 6.10 12.52
N HIS A 209 -7.35 6.63 11.87
CA HIS A 209 -7.28 7.96 11.28
C HIS A 209 -8.67 8.54 11.09
N ASP A 210 -9.03 9.59 11.82
CA ASP A 210 -10.31 10.26 11.61
C ASP A 210 -10.38 10.90 10.22
N GLN A 211 -11.04 10.24 9.29
CA GLN A 211 -11.18 10.68 7.90
C GLN A 211 -12.57 11.24 7.58
N ARG A 212 -13.43 11.49 8.57
CA ARG A 212 -14.80 11.94 8.34
C ARG A 212 -14.87 13.22 7.51
N ASP A 213 -14.03 14.20 7.82
CA ASP A 213 -13.93 15.45 7.03
C ASP A 213 -13.52 15.17 5.58
N LEU A 214 -12.51 14.32 5.39
CA LEU A 214 -12.01 13.94 4.08
C LEU A 214 -13.09 13.22 3.26
N GLN A 215 -13.86 12.34 3.88
CA GLN A 215 -14.90 11.55 3.22
C GLN A 215 -16.12 12.37 2.85
N PHE A 216 -16.57 13.30 3.71
CA PHE A 216 -17.83 14.01 3.53
C PHE A 216 -17.70 15.43 2.99
N LYS A 217 -16.57 16.11 3.18
CA LYS A 217 -16.38 17.52 2.79
C LYS A 217 -15.46 17.72 1.60
N SER A 218 -14.72 16.69 1.20
CA SER A 218 -13.71 16.88 0.18
C SER A 218 -14.31 16.96 -1.21
N ASP A 219 -14.04 18.04 -1.92
CA ASP A 219 -14.21 18.21 -3.36
C ASP A 219 -13.04 17.64 -4.18
N ARG A 220 -12.07 17.06 -3.52
CA ARG A 220 -10.82 16.53 -4.10
C ARG A 220 -11.00 15.21 -4.82
N TYR A 221 -11.97 14.43 -4.41
CA TYR A 221 -12.32 13.18 -5.04
C TYR A 221 -13.35 13.39 -6.14
N HIS A 222 -13.36 12.51 -7.09
CA HIS A 222 -14.42 12.37 -8.07
C HIS A 222 -15.33 11.20 -7.68
N THR A 223 -16.49 11.08 -8.32
CA THR A 223 -17.38 9.93 -8.19
C THR A 223 -16.75 8.67 -8.76
N MET A 224 -17.39 7.52 -8.55
CA MET A 224 -16.98 6.26 -9.21
C MET A 224 -17.01 6.38 -10.74
N ASP A 225 -17.91 7.20 -11.28
CA ASP A 225 -18.05 7.44 -12.73
C ASP A 225 -17.05 8.49 -13.28
N GLY A 226 -16.10 8.95 -12.44
CA GLY A 226 -15.10 9.94 -12.85
C GLY A 226 -15.60 11.39 -12.94
N GLU A 227 -16.80 11.69 -12.46
CA GLU A 227 -17.33 13.06 -12.44
C GLU A 227 -16.73 13.85 -11.27
N ARG A 228 -16.36 15.11 -11.51
CA ARG A 228 -16.04 16.02 -10.41
C ARG A 228 -17.23 16.16 -9.47
N ILE A 229 -16.94 16.13 -8.18
CA ILE A 229 -17.96 16.39 -7.18
C ILE A 229 -17.88 17.87 -6.81
N PRO A 230 -18.82 18.72 -7.29
CA PRO A 230 -19.09 19.96 -6.59
C PRO A 230 -19.65 19.57 -5.22
N ALA A 231 -19.30 20.25 -4.16
CA ALA A 231 -19.75 19.97 -2.78
C ALA A 231 -21.28 19.83 -2.59
N LYS A 232 -22.06 20.10 -3.62
CA LYS A 232 -23.53 20.04 -3.66
C LYS A 232 -24.10 18.91 -4.55
N ALA A 233 -23.29 18.05 -5.13
CA ALA A 233 -23.74 17.16 -6.23
C ALA A 233 -24.57 15.93 -5.83
N GLY A 234 -24.79 15.68 -4.55
CA GLY A 234 -25.63 14.56 -4.10
C GLY A 234 -25.06 13.15 -4.29
N LYS A 235 -23.77 13.04 -4.64
CA LYS A 235 -23.06 11.76 -4.85
C LYS A 235 -21.81 11.69 -3.95
N PRO A 236 -21.49 10.50 -3.38
CA PRO A 236 -20.27 10.32 -2.62
C PRO A 236 -19.04 10.29 -3.52
N GLY A 237 -17.89 10.69 -2.97
CA GLY A 237 -16.58 10.40 -3.56
C GLY A 237 -16.31 8.90 -3.61
N TRP A 238 -15.41 8.47 -4.48
CA TRP A 238 -15.11 7.06 -4.68
C TRP A 238 -14.70 6.33 -3.40
N THR A 239 -13.94 6.96 -2.50
CA THR A 239 -13.56 6.36 -1.20
C THR A 239 -14.75 6.13 -0.28
N LEU A 240 -15.63 7.14 -0.12
CA LEU A 240 -16.85 7.01 0.68
C LEU A 240 -17.80 5.95 0.07
N HIS A 241 -17.81 5.83 -1.25
CA HIS A 241 -18.56 4.78 -1.93
C HIS A 241 -18.11 3.38 -1.48
N PHE A 242 -16.80 3.10 -1.43
CA PHE A 242 -16.29 1.82 -0.94
C PHE A 242 -16.70 1.54 0.51
N TYR A 243 -16.53 2.51 1.41
CA TYR A 243 -16.93 2.36 2.82
C TYR A 243 -18.44 2.19 3.01
N ALA A 244 -19.23 2.75 2.10
CA ALA A 244 -20.70 2.58 2.12
C ALA A 244 -21.13 1.17 1.68
N GLN A 245 -20.41 0.54 0.77
CA GLN A 245 -20.81 -0.73 0.16
C GLN A 245 -20.21 -1.94 0.86
N GLN A 246 -19.10 -1.80 1.57
CA GLN A 246 -18.32 -2.91 2.08
C GLN A 246 -18.06 -2.79 3.58
N CYS A 247 -17.92 -3.93 4.25
CA CYS A 247 -17.43 -4.07 5.62
C CYS A 247 -16.00 -4.64 5.60
N GLY A 248 -15.39 -4.82 6.77
CA GLY A 248 -14.03 -5.32 6.90
C GLY A 248 -12.97 -4.21 6.79
N ASN A 249 -11.73 -4.62 6.77
CA ASN A 249 -10.61 -3.68 6.74
C ASN A 249 -10.32 -3.24 5.30
N GLN A 250 -10.82 -2.07 4.89
CA GLN A 250 -10.66 -1.53 3.55
C GLN A 250 -9.27 -0.90 3.30
N TYR A 251 -8.44 -0.73 4.35
CA TYR A 251 -7.12 -0.09 4.24
C TYR A 251 -6.06 -0.78 5.13
N PRO A 252 -5.75 -2.06 4.87
CA PRO A 252 -4.94 -2.88 5.78
C PRO A 252 -3.44 -2.58 5.72
N THR A 253 -2.92 -2.11 4.60
CA THR A 253 -1.51 -2.24 4.23
C THR A 253 -0.57 -1.34 5.02
N HIS A 254 -1.01 -0.14 5.42
CA HIS A 254 -0.19 0.82 6.18
C HIS A 254 0.25 0.29 7.56
N GLY A 255 -0.63 -0.45 8.22
CA GLY A 255 -0.24 -1.15 9.45
C GLY A 255 0.45 -2.46 9.18
N LEU A 256 -0.13 -3.28 8.28
CA LEU A 256 0.32 -4.65 8.04
C LEU A 256 1.69 -4.75 7.37
N GLY A 257 1.97 -3.88 6.39
CA GLY A 257 3.21 -3.93 5.61
C GLY A 257 4.49 -3.94 6.46
N PRO A 258 4.70 -2.96 7.36
CA PRO A 258 5.85 -2.98 8.26
C PRO A 258 5.94 -4.24 9.10
N VAL A 259 4.83 -4.66 9.74
CA VAL A 259 4.80 -5.86 10.59
C VAL A 259 5.07 -7.13 9.79
N ALA A 260 4.52 -7.24 8.58
CA ALA A 260 4.80 -8.35 7.67
C ALA A 260 6.29 -8.44 7.31
N LYS A 261 6.97 -7.30 7.12
CA LYS A 261 8.43 -7.26 6.88
C LYS A 261 9.23 -7.70 8.11
N TYR A 262 8.82 -7.35 9.33
CA TYR A 262 9.50 -7.80 10.54
C TYR A 262 9.41 -9.32 10.71
N MET A 263 8.32 -9.93 10.25
CA MET A 263 8.03 -11.36 10.35
C MET A 263 8.43 -12.17 9.11
N ASP A 264 9.06 -11.56 8.11
CA ASP A 264 9.42 -12.22 6.85
C ASP A 264 8.25 -12.93 6.15
N ILE A 265 7.06 -12.33 6.15
CA ILE A 265 5.91 -12.86 5.41
C ILE A 265 6.25 -12.94 3.92
N ASN A 266 5.89 -14.04 3.27
CA ASN A 266 6.28 -14.47 1.93
C ASN A 266 7.77 -14.83 1.76
N ARG A 267 8.60 -14.75 2.83
CA ARG A 267 10.05 -14.99 2.79
C ARG A 267 10.55 -15.70 4.06
N GLY A 268 10.00 -16.88 4.37
CA GLY A 268 10.31 -17.67 5.56
C GLY A 268 9.05 -17.95 6.41
N ASP A 269 8.01 -17.12 6.32
CA ASP A 269 6.69 -17.34 6.90
C ASP A 269 5.60 -16.94 5.90
N ASN A 270 4.32 -17.23 6.19
CA ASN A 270 3.18 -16.83 5.37
C ASN A 270 1.92 -16.71 6.24
N PHE A 271 0.91 -15.99 5.75
CA PHE A 271 -0.38 -15.98 6.41
C PHE A 271 -1.05 -17.37 6.31
N ASP A 272 -1.73 -17.77 7.37
CA ASP A 272 -2.45 -19.03 7.44
C ASP A 272 -3.96 -18.80 7.35
N PHE A 273 -4.53 -18.17 8.36
CA PHE A 273 -5.94 -17.78 8.38
C PHE A 273 -6.13 -16.53 9.23
N LEU A 274 -7.30 -15.94 9.13
CA LEU A 274 -7.70 -14.80 9.95
C LEU A 274 -9.13 -14.95 10.48
N VAL A 275 -9.41 -14.17 11.55
CA VAL A 275 -10.76 -13.92 12.07
C VAL A 275 -10.92 -12.42 12.20
N SER A 276 -12.00 -11.87 11.65
CA SER A 276 -12.30 -10.44 11.70
C SER A 276 -13.66 -10.16 12.32
N MET A 277 -13.75 -9.08 13.08
CA MET A 277 -14.96 -8.60 13.74
C MET A 277 -15.04 -7.07 13.61
N GLU A 278 -16.26 -6.56 13.48
CA GLU A 278 -16.50 -5.13 13.48
C GLU A 278 -17.44 -4.70 14.60
N SER A 279 -17.23 -3.49 15.09
CA SER A 279 -18.22 -2.80 15.91
C SER A 279 -19.38 -2.31 15.04
N LYS A 280 -20.48 -1.88 15.68
CA LYS A 280 -21.57 -1.20 14.95
C LYS A 280 -21.04 0.08 14.29
N GLN A 281 -21.64 0.44 13.16
CA GLN A 281 -21.47 1.77 12.57
C GLN A 281 -22.29 2.82 13.35
N ALA A 282 -21.63 3.88 13.84
CA ALA A 282 -22.25 4.97 14.56
C ALA A 282 -21.65 6.34 14.21
N SER A 283 -20.30 6.41 14.11
CA SER A 283 -19.58 7.68 14.01
C SER A 283 -19.82 8.41 12.70
N TYR A 284 -19.84 7.73 11.56
CA TYR A 284 -20.17 8.36 10.27
C TYR A 284 -21.59 8.93 10.28
N ARG A 285 -22.56 8.14 10.78
CA ARG A 285 -23.96 8.58 10.85
C ARG A 285 -24.14 9.79 11.77
N HIS A 286 -23.54 9.75 12.96
CA HIS A 286 -23.57 10.87 13.91
C HIS A 286 -22.95 12.13 13.29
N TYR A 287 -21.76 12.00 12.73
CA TYR A 287 -21.07 13.11 12.08
C TYR A 287 -21.87 13.71 10.91
N ALA A 288 -22.42 12.87 10.04
CA ALA A 288 -23.21 13.33 8.90
C ALA A 288 -24.53 13.98 9.32
N HIS A 289 -25.22 13.39 10.31
CA HIS A 289 -26.48 13.92 10.83
C HIS A 289 -26.31 15.30 11.47
N ASP A 290 -25.24 15.51 12.21
CA ASP A 290 -25.03 16.74 12.98
C ASP A 290 -24.51 17.91 12.15
N LEU A 291 -23.81 17.63 11.07
CA LEU A 291 -23.10 18.66 10.30
C LEU A 291 -23.73 19.01 8.94
N PHE A 292 -24.66 18.20 8.44
CA PHE A 292 -25.20 18.40 7.09
C PHE A 292 -26.73 18.40 7.08
N ASP A 293 -27.30 19.28 6.25
CA ASP A 293 -28.74 19.35 5.96
C ASP A 293 -29.06 18.97 4.51
N ASP A 294 -28.20 18.20 3.88
CA ASP A 294 -28.33 17.70 2.51
C ASP A 294 -28.35 16.16 2.46
N TRP A 295 -28.10 15.59 1.28
CA TRP A 295 -28.09 14.15 1.05
C TRP A 295 -27.17 13.38 2.02
N ARG A 296 -26.11 13.99 2.53
CA ARG A 296 -25.14 13.39 3.46
C ARG A 296 -25.78 13.04 4.80
N LYS A 297 -26.75 13.81 5.26
CA LYS A 297 -27.41 13.62 6.57
C LYS A 297 -27.96 12.22 6.80
N ASN A 298 -28.48 11.59 5.73
CA ASN A 298 -29.06 10.26 5.78
C ASN A 298 -28.27 9.24 4.98
N PHE A 299 -27.00 9.54 4.64
CA PHE A 299 -26.17 8.62 3.88
C PHE A 299 -25.74 7.45 4.77
N GLU A 300 -26.06 6.25 4.33
CA GLU A 300 -25.73 5.03 5.06
C GLU A 300 -24.36 4.50 4.65
N VAL A 301 -23.58 4.12 5.66
CA VAL A 301 -22.22 3.53 5.51
C VAL A 301 -22.25 2.15 6.15
N LYS A 302 -21.81 1.15 5.40
CA LYS A 302 -21.85 -0.25 5.83
C LYS A 302 -20.70 -0.63 6.78
N ILE A 303 -19.50 -0.07 6.56
CA ILE A 303 -18.33 -0.37 7.38
C ILE A 303 -18.58 -0.01 8.85
N GLY A 304 -18.18 -0.89 9.78
CA GLY A 304 -18.22 -0.61 11.21
C GLY A 304 -17.25 0.50 11.62
N ASP A 305 -17.46 1.10 12.79
CA ASP A 305 -16.56 2.15 13.31
C ASP A 305 -15.15 1.62 13.56
N MET A 306 -15.05 0.37 14.00
CA MET A 306 -13.78 -0.30 14.31
C MET A 306 -13.78 -1.72 13.77
N SER A 307 -12.83 -2.04 12.90
CA SER A 307 -12.55 -3.41 12.46
C SER A 307 -11.32 -3.94 13.21
N GLN A 308 -11.42 -5.16 13.72
CA GLN A 308 -10.37 -5.87 14.43
C GLN A 308 -10.18 -7.25 13.83
N THR A 309 -8.96 -7.57 13.46
CA THR A 309 -8.62 -8.84 12.79
C THR A 309 -7.46 -9.49 13.48
N LEU A 310 -7.59 -10.76 13.84
CA LEU A 310 -6.48 -11.60 14.27
C LEU A 310 -6.04 -12.47 13.09
N ILE A 311 -4.78 -12.34 12.71
CA ILE A 311 -4.16 -13.11 11.64
C ILE A 311 -3.17 -14.09 12.27
N ARG A 312 -3.28 -15.38 11.92
CA ARG A 312 -2.28 -16.39 12.26
C ARG A 312 -1.35 -16.61 11.07
N THR A 313 -0.06 -16.82 11.34
CA THR A 313 0.90 -17.22 10.31
C THR A 313 1.16 -18.71 10.32
N LYS A 314 1.75 -19.24 9.26
CA LYS A 314 2.10 -20.66 9.12
C LYS A 314 3.09 -21.14 10.19
N LEU A 315 3.96 -20.26 10.68
CA LEU A 315 4.88 -20.56 11.79
C LEU A 315 4.26 -20.31 13.18
N GLY A 316 2.98 -19.97 13.26
CA GLY A 316 2.24 -19.82 14.51
C GLY A 316 2.35 -18.44 15.18
N ARG A 317 2.89 -17.44 14.51
CA ARG A 317 2.87 -16.03 14.96
C ARG A 317 1.45 -15.47 14.84
N CYS A 318 1.16 -14.42 15.60
CA CYS A 318 -0.13 -13.73 15.54
C CYS A 318 0.07 -12.23 15.25
N ILE A 319 -0.81 -11.68 14.42
CA ILE A 319 -0.87 -10.24 14.14
C ILE A 319 -2.27 -9.75 14.48
N LEU A 320 -2.36 -8.70 15.31
CA LEU A 320 -3.59 -7.93 15.49
C LEU A 320 -3.59 -6.79 14.49
N LEU A 321 -4.55 -6.80 13.56
CA LEU A 321 -4.71 -5.75 12.55
C LEU A 321 -6.02 -4.99 12.79
N GLN A 322 -5.94 -3.64 12.83
CA GLN A 322 -7.08 -2.78 13.14
C GLN A 322 -7.32 -1.72 12.05
N LEU A 323 -8.58 -1.36 11.84
CA LEU A 323 -8.98 -0.19 11.05
C LEU A 323 -10.00 0.62 11.82
N ASP A 324 -9.77 1.93 11.89
CA ASP A 324 -10.71 2.93 12.37
C ASP A 324 -10.54 4.21 11.54
N ALA A 325 -11.45 4.45 10.61
CA ALA A 325 -11.39 5.61 9.71
C ALA A 325 -12.42 6.71 10.06
N CYS A 326 -13.10 6.60 11.20
CA CYS A 326 -14.26 7.44 11.47
C CYS A 326 -14.48 7.88 12.91
N THR A 327 -13.73 7.38 13.88
CA THR A 327 -13.85 7.88 15.25
C THR A 327 -12.86 9.01 15.53
N PRO A 328 -13.15 9.91 16.48
CA PRO A 328 -12.27 11.02 16.82
C PRO A 328 -11.06 10.55 17.66
N ARG A 329 -10.24 9.69 17.05
CA ARG A 329 -9.01 9.16 17.65
C ARG A 329 -7.79 9.79 16.98
N PRO A 330 -6.72 10.08 17.75
CA PRO A 330 -5.46 10.49 17.19
C PRO A 330 -4.92 9.45 16.20
N TYR A 331 -4.23 9.92 15.16
CA TYR A 331 -3.57 9.05 14.19
C TYR A 331 -2.67 8.02 14.85
N SER A 332 -2.80 6.76 14.45
CA SER A 332 -1.95 5.68 14.93
C SER A 332 -1.92 4.52 13.95
N ARG A 333 -0.74 3.98 13.70
CA ARG A 333 -0.57 2.69 13.04
C ARG A 333 -0.21 1.58 14.04
N ILE A 334 -0.13 1.92 15.32
CA ILE A 334 0.37 1.08 16.41
C ILE A 334 1.82 0.66 16.14
N ASN A 335 2.06 -0.10 15.07
CA ASN A 335 3.37 -0.54 14.62
C ASN A 335 4.16 -1.18 15.77
N LEU A 336 3.67 -2.31 16.29
CA LEU A 336 4.27 -3.05 17.39
C LEU A 336 4.82 -4.38 16.92
N VAL A 337 5.99 -4.73 17.38
CA VAL A 337 6.59 -6.06 17.26
C VAL A 337 7.05 -6.55 18.63
N SER A 338 6.77 -7.81 18.93
CA SER A 338 7.13 -8.45 20.21
C SER A 338 7.69 -9.85 19.95
N GLY A 339 8.75 -10.18 20.66
CA GLY A 339 9.40 -11.48 20.60
C GLY A 339 9.93 -11.90 21.97
N THR A 340 10.70 -12.97 21.97
CA THR A 340 11.19 -13.64 23.21
C THR A 340 12.21 -12.82 24.02
N ARG A 341 12.79 -11.75 23.43
CA ARG A 341 13.84 -10.93 24.06
C ARG A 341 13.53 -9.44 24.10
N GLY A 342 12.36 -9.03 23.62
CA GLY A 342 11.98 -7.64 23.65
C GLY A 342 10.86 -7.30 22.73
N MET A 343 10.47 -6.03 22.79
CA MET A 343 9.44 -5.46 21.95
C MET A 343 9.77 -4.01 21.60
N ALA A 344 9.19 -3.53 20.52
CA ALA A 344 9.15 -2.11 20.19
C ALA A 344 7.78 -1.73 19.63
N MET A 345 7.39 -0.45 19.80
CA MET A 345 6.17 0.11 19.25
C MET A 345 6.42 1.54 18.76
N GLY A 346 5.73 1.94 17.67
CA GLY A 346 5.90 3.25 17.05
C GLY A 346 4.96 4.33 17.59
N TYR A 347 3.78 3.97 18.06
CA TYR A 347 2.73 4.93 18.45
C TYR A 347 2.28 4.75 19.89
N PRO A 348 1.90 5.85 20.61
CA PRO A 348 1.90 7.26 20.17
C PRO A 348 3.29 7.89 20.07
N GLU A 349 4.31 7.25 20.59
CA GLU A 349 5.73 7.58 20.48
C GLU A 349 6.55 6.30 20.44
N PHE A 350 7.72 6.35 19.82
CA PHE A 350 8.60 5.19 19.74
C PHE A 350 9.07 4.77 21.13
N ARG A 351 8.77 3.54 21.49
CA ARG A 351 9.17 2.91 22.75
C ARG A 351 9.74 1.53 22.51
N VAL A 352 10.69 1.15 23.34
CA VAL A 352 11.36 -0.15 23.25
C VAL A 352 11.65 -0.70 24.62
N ALA A 353 11.49 -2.02 24.78
CA ALA A 353 11.91 -2.79 25.95
C ALA A 353 12.70 -3.99 25.47
N LEU A 354 13.92 -4.16 25.93
CA LEU A 354 14.79 -5.29 25.59
C LEU A 354 15.21 -5.99 26.87
N GLU A 355 15.26 -7.33 26.81
CA GLU A 355 15.82 -8.14 27.87
C GLU A 355 17.33 -7.84 27.98
N GLU A 356 17.78 -7.45 29.16
CA GLU A 356 19.20 -7.28 29.40
C GLU A 356 19.92 -8.63 29.48
N LYS A 357 21.09 -8.74 28.86
CA LYS A 357 21.91 -9.96 28.89
C LYS A 357 22.41 -10.33 30.30
N THR A 358 22.23 -9.44 31.26
CA THR A 358 22.78 -9.57 32.62
C THR A 358 21.87 -10.27 33.62
N GLY A 359 20.77 -10.86 33.17
CA GLY A 359 20.13 -11.94 33.94
C GLY A 359 19.19 -11.56 35.06
N ASP A 360 18.86 -10.28 35.30
CA ASP A 360 17.83 -9.91 36.29
C ASP A 360 16.42 -9.76 35.68
N GLY A 361 16.25 -10.17 34.41
CA GLY A 361 14.96 -10.42 33.75
C GLY A 361 13.99 -9.23 33.71
N LYS A 362 14.45 -7.99 33.72
CA LYS A 362 13.59 -6.83 33.94
C LYS A 362 13.18 -6.08 32.66
N ALA A 363 12.69 -6.77 31.67
CA ALA A 363 11.99 -6.13 30.55
C ALA A 363 10.56 -5.64 30.94
N HIS A 364 10.29 -5.33 32.21
CA HIS A 364 9.00 -4.83 32.67
C HIS A 364 8.79 -3.33 32.42
N LYS A 365 9.81 -2.62 31.94
CA LYS A 365 9.75 -1.19 31.70
C LYS A 365 10.33 -0.85 30.35
N PHE A 366 9.74 0.13 29.71
CA PHE A 366 10.36 0.72 28.53
C PHE A 366 11.69 1.39 28.93
N MET A 367 12.63 1.37 27.99
CA MET A 367 13.88 2.14 28.11
C MET A 367 13.54 3.63 28.30
N ASP A 368 14.36 4.32 29.08
CA ASP A 368 14.22 5.76 29.23
C ASP A 368 14.56 6.51 27.93
N LYS A 369 14.24 7.80 27.88
CA LYS A 369 14.43 8.62 26.68
C LYS A 369 15.88 8.67 26.23
N SER A 370 16.85 8.73 27.16
CA SER A 370 18.28 8.79 26.81
C SER A 370 18.77 7.48 26.22
N ALA A 371 18.42 6.35 26.85
CA ALA A 371 18.75 5.03 26.36
C ALA A 371 18.07 4.74 25.00
N THR A 372 16.80 5.15 24.83
CA THR A 372 16.09 5.04 23.57
C THR A 372 16.74 5.87 22.46
N ALA A 373 17.18 7.10 22.74
CA ALA A 373 17.90 7.94 21.77
C ALA A 373 19.24 7.33 21.36
N ALA A 374 20.00 6.78 22.32
CA ALA A 374 21.25 6.08 22.03
C ALA A 374 21.01 4.82 21.16
N LEU A 375 19.95 4.07 21.46
CA LEU A 375 19.54 2.90 20.68
C LEU A 375 19.16 3.30 19.24
N ARG A 376 18.32 4.34 19.07
CA ARG A 376 17.94 4.86 17.73
C ARG A 376 19.19 5.20 16.92
N LYS A 377 20.13 5.92 17.49
CA LYS A 377 21.40 6.29 16.81
C LYS A 377 22.21 5.04 16.42
N LYS A 378 22.31 4.06 17.32
CA LYS A 378 23.09 2.82 17.11
C LYS A 378 22.50 1.96 16.00
N TYR A 379 21.20 1.77 16.00
CA TYR A 379 20.49 0.82 15.13
C TYR A 379 19.71 1.52 13.99
N ALA A 380 19.87 2.84 13.80
CA ALA A 380 19.27 3.54 12.67
C ALA A 380 19.57 2.79 11.36
N HIS A 381 18.56 2.65 10.51
CA HIS A 381 18.72 1.92 9.26
C HIS A 381 19.71 2.64 8.33
N PRO A 382 20.59 1.92 7.60
CA PRO A 382 21.59 2.53 6.72
C PRO A 382 21.00 3.52 5.71
N ILE A 383 19.83 3.25 5.15
CA ILE A 383 19.14 4.16 4.21
C ILE A 383 18.86 5.52 4.83
N TRP A 384 18.34 5.55 6.07
CA TRP A 384 18.06 6.81 6.76
C TRP A 384 19.35 7.54 7.16
N LYS A 385 20.41 6.81 7.47
CA LYS A 385 21.72 7.43 7.67
C LYS A 385 22.26 8.08 6.40
N ALA A 386 22.06 7.45 5.24
CA ALA A 386 22.56 7.95 3.96
C ALA A 386 21.68 9.06 3.36
N ALA A 387 20.36 8.91 3.35
CA ALA A 387 19.42 9.75 2.60
C ALA A 387 18.42 10.54 3.47
N GLY A 388 18.42 10.34 4.80
CA GLY A 388 17.41 10.92 5.68
C GLY A 388 17.34 12.45 5.67
N GLU A 389 18.51 13.12 5.60
CA GLU A 389 18.54 14.59 5.52
C GLU A 389 17.93 15.13 4.22
N VAL A 390 18.19 14.45 3.09
CA VAL A 390 17.58 14.80 1.80
C VAL A 390 16.09 14.49 1.84
N ALA A 391 15.72 13.35 2.40
CA ALA A 391 14.32 12.91 2.51
C ALA A 391 13.47 13.91 3.31
N LYS A 392 13.97 14.37 4.46
CA LYS A 392 13.29 15.40 5.27
C LYS A 392 13.18 16.75 4.56
N LYS A 393 14.12 17.10 3.66
CA LYS A 393 14.05 18.31 2.85
C LYS A 393 13.04 18.19 1.72
N VAL A 394 13.02 17.06 0.99
CA VAL A 394 12.05 16.82 -0.09
C VAL A 394 10.65 16.69 0.45
N GLY A 395 10.47 16.01 1.60
CA GLY A 395 9.19 15.86 2.26
C GLY A 395 8.40 14.62 1.83
N GLY A 396 7.10 14.66 2.06
CA GLY A 396 6.19 13.50 1.96
C GLY A 396 6.23 12.65 3.22
N HIS A 397 5.24 12.87 4.12
CA HIS A 397 5.11 12.16 5.41
C HIS A 397 6.42 12.10 6.23
N GLY A 398 7.08 13.26 6.38
CA GLY A 398 8.36 13.35 7.10
C GLY A 398 9.56 12.76 6.34
N GLY A 399 9.40 12.48 5.05
CA GLY A 399 10.44 11.95 4.16
C GLY A 399 10.32 10.47 3.82
N MET A 400 9.40 9.71 4.45
CA MET A 400 9.25 8.28 4.16
C MET A 400 8.82 8.01 2.71
N ASP A 401 7.95 8.84 2.14
CA ASP A 401 7.55 8.74 0.73
C ASP A 401 8.76 8.91 -0.20
N PHE A 402 9.62 9.87 0.12
CA PHE A 402 10.82 10.08 -0.67
C PHE A 402 11.80 8.91 -0.57
N ILE A 403 11.99 8.32 0.62
CA ILE A 403 12.82 7.11 0.78
C ILE A 403 12.29 5.96 -0.06
N MET A 404 10.97 5.75 -0.08
CA MET A 404 10.32 4.75 -0.93
C MET A 404 10.61 5.03 -2.42
N ASP A 405 10.36 6.27 -2.86
CA ASP A 405 10.56 6.67 -4.25
C ASP A 405 12.03 6.56 -4.67
N LEU A 406 12.93 6.94 -3.80
CA LEU A 406 14.37 6.78 -4.02
C LEU A 406 14.76 5.30 -4.15
N ARG A 407 14.20 4.41 -3.33
CA ARG A 407 14.56 2.98 -3.32
C ARG A 407 14.16 2.27 -4.60
N TRP A 408 12.91 2.37 -5.03
CA TRP A 408 12.52 1.69 -6.28
C TRP A 408 13.31 2.23 -7.48
N SER A 409 13.54 3.54 -7.53
CA SER A 409 14.35 4.14 -8.60
C SER A 409 15.80 3.64 -8.55
N TYR A 410 16.43 3.62 -7.37
CA TYR A 410 17.77 3.08 -7.17
C TYR A 410 17.87 1.60 -7.57
N CYS A 411 16.88 0.77 -7.21
CA CYS A 411 16.83 -0.64 -7.59
C CYS A 411 16.83 -0.80 -9.11
N LEU A 412 15.96 -0.08 -9.81
CA LEU A 412 15.87 -0.16 -11.26
C LEU A 412 17.14 0.37 -11.96
N GLN A 413 17.74 1.44 -11.44
CA GLN A 413 18.99 1.99 -12.00
C GLN A 413 20.18 1.05 -11.83
N ASN A 414 20.19 0.23 -10.76
CA ASN A 414 21.32 -0.64 -10.42
C ASN A 414 21.07 -2.13 -10.69
N GLY A 415 19.93 -2.50 -11.29
CA GLY A 415 19.60 -3.89 -11.56
C GLY A 415 19.40 -4.74 -10.29
N LEU A 416 18.81 -4.14 -9.26
CA LEU A 416 18.49 -4.79 -7.99
C LEU A 416 17.00 -5.17 -7.97
N PRO A 417 16.60 -6.20 -7.22
CA PRO A 417 15.20 -6.48 -6.95
C PRO A 417 14.52 -5.29 -6.26
N LEU A 418 13.24 -5.07 -6.55
CA LEU A 418 12.43 -4.13 -5.78
C LEU A 418 12.24 -4.64 -4.34
N ASP A 419 12.08 -3.74 -3.38
CA ASP A 419 12.00 -4.09 -1.95
C ASP A 419 10.73 -4.86 -1.56
N THR A 420 9.69 -4.78 -2.37
CA THR A 420 8.48 -5.60 -2.32
C THR A 420 8.17 -6.10 -3.72
N ASP A 421 7.51 -7.23 -3.80
CA ASP A 421 7.12 -7.85 -5.07
C ASP A 421 5.61 -8.05 -5.18
N VAL A 422 5.17 -8.67 -6.26
CA VAL A 422 3.76 -8.90 -6.52
C VAL A 422 3.08 -9.78 -5.46
N TYR A 423 3.82 -10.66 -4.81
CA TYR A 423 3.28 -11.53 -3.75
C TYR A 423 2.98 -10.73 -2.48
N ASP A 424 3.82 -9.75 -2.14
CA ASP A 424 3.57 -8.84 -1.02
C ASP A 424 2.35 -7.98 -1.30
N LEU A 425 2.26 -7.42 -2.50
CA LEU A 425 1.10 -6.65 -2.95
C LEU A 425 -0.18 -7.48 -2.80
N ALA A 426 -0.19 -8.69 -3.38
CA ALA A 426 -1.36 -9.56 -3.36
C ALA A 426 -1.73 -10.00 -1.94
N ALA A 427 -0.76 -10.47 -1.14
CA ALA A 427 -1.00 -10.99 0.20
C ALA A 427 -1.48 -9.91 1.18
N TRP A 428 -0.88 -8.71 1.17
CA TRP A 428 -1.26 -7.65 2.10
C TRP A 428 -2.58 -6.99 1.71
N SER A 429 -2.82 -6.79 0.41
CA SER A 429 -4.07 -6.19 -0.07
C SER A 429 -5.26 -7.15 -0.03
N SER A 430 -5.05 -8.47 -0.14
CA SER A 430 -6.14 -9.47 -0.04
C SER A 430 -6.88 -9.43 1.30
N MET A 431 -6.28 -8.82 2.33
CA MET A 431 -6.94 -8.60 3.62
C MET A 431 -8.22 -7.78 3.49
N VAL A 432 -8.37 -6.93 2.46
CA VAL A 432 -9.62 -6.22 2.15
C VAL A 432 -10.77 -7.22 2.01
N GLU A 433 -10.62 -8.20 1.14
CA GLU A 433 -11.67 -9.20 0.92
C GLU A 433 -11.75 -10.26 2.03
N LEU A 434 -10.61 -10.72 2.55
CA LEU A 434 -10.57 -11.76 3.58
C LEU A 434 -11.25 -11.30 4.88
N THR A 435 -11.01 -10.05 5.31
CA THR A 435 -11.66 -9.49 6.50
C THR A 435 -13.16 -9.31 6.28
N ARG A 436 -13.56 -8.84 5.09
CA ARG A 436 -14.98 -8.75 4.71
C ARG A 436 -15.67 -10.11 4.77
N ARG A 437 -15.07 -11.16 4.17
CA ARG A 437 -15.61 -12.53 4.20
C ARG A 437 -15.80 -13.04 5.64
N SER A 438 -14.83 -12.78 6.52
CA SER A 438 -14.93 -13.18 7.93
C SER A 438 -16.08 -12.45 8.62
N VAL A 439 -16.20 -11.13 8.50
CA VAL A 439 -17.28 -10.33 9.09
C VAL A 439 -18.65 -10.80 8.58
N GLU A 440 -18.82 -10.93 7.26
CA GLU A 440 -20.10 -11.35 6.63
C GLU A 440 -20.51 -12.78 7.00
N SER A 441 -19.56 -13.65 7.33
CA SER A 441 -19.83 -15.01 7.80
C SER A 441 -20.06 -15.12 9.32
N GLY A 442 -20.14 -14.00 10.05
CA GLY A 442 -20.31 -13.98 11.50
C GLY A 442 -19.00 -14.23 12.25
N SER A 443 -17.92 -13.63 11.78
CA SER A 443 -16.56 -13.72 12.36
C SER A 443 -16.00 -15.15 12.36
N ARG A 444 -16.28 -15.90 11.33
CA ARG A 444 -15.67 -17.23 11.14
C ARG A 444 -14.25 -17.12 10.61
N PRO A 445 -13.39 -18.11 10.92
CA PRO A 445 -12.06 -18.17 10.31
C PRO A 445 -12.13 -18.24 8.78
N VAL A 446 -11.24 -17.50 8.12
CA VAL A 446 -11.07 -17.48 6.67
C VAL A 446 -9.62 -17.79 6.35
N GLU A 447 -9.37 -18.80 5.52
CA GLU A 447 -8.02 -19.16 5.07
C GLU A 447 -7.42 -18.07 4.19
N CYS A 448 -6.12 -17.78 4.37
CA CYS A 448 -5.37 -16.85 3.55
C CYS A 448 -4.74 -17.61 2.36
N PRO A 449 -4.88 -17.11 1.13
CA PRO A 449 -4.26 -17.74 -0.03
C PRO A 449 -2.73 -17.62 0.03
N ASP A 450 -2.04 -18.67 -0.39
CA ASP A 450 -0.60 -18.64 -0.58
C ASP A 450 -0.28 -18.22 -2.02
N PHE A 451 -0.13 -16.93 -2.25
CA PHE A 451 0.20 -16.37 -3.57
C PHE A 451 1.58 -16.81 -4.07
N THR A 452 2.46 -17.27 -3.17
CA THR A 452 3.81 -17.74 -3.52
C THR A 452 3.82 -19.22 -3.95
N ARG A 453 2.71 -19.93 -3.81
CA ARG A 453 2.58 -21.39 -4.07
C ARG A 453 3.69 -22.20 -3.37
N GLY A 454 4.02 -21.81 -2.13
CA GLY A 454 5.03 -22.48 -1.30
C GLY A 454 6.45 -21.97 -1.46
N ALA A 455 6.74 -21.07 -2.39
CA ALA A 455 8.06 -20.50 -2.59
C ALA A 455 8.57 -19.69 -1.38
N TRP A 456 7.67 -19.18 -0.55
CA TRP A 456 8.01 -18.50 0.72
C TRP A 456 8.93 -19.34 1.63
N LYS A 457 8.89 -20.68 1.56
CA LYS A 457 9.69 -21.59 2.40
C LYS A 457 11.18 -21.49 2.12
N THR A 458 11.55 -21.11 0.90
CA THR A 458 12.94 -21.07 0.44
C THR A 458 13.40 -19.65 0.05
N ALA A 459 12.48 -18.70 0.00
CA ALA A 459 12.80 -17.32 -0.27
C ALA A 459 13.64 -16.73 0.87
N LYS A 460 14.61 -15.88 0.50
CA LYS A 460 15.42 -15.16 1.49
C LYS A 460 14.56 -14.07 2.15
N GLY A 461 14.76 -13.89 3.46
CA GLY A 461 14.11 -12.82 4.22
C GLY A 461 14.39 -11.44 3.65
N PHE A 462 13.57 -10.47 4.06
CA PHE A 462 13.73 -9.09 3.64
C PHE A 462 15.10 -8.54 3.99
N THR A 463 15.80 -8.06 2.99
CA THR A 463 16.97 -7.21 3.14
C THR A 463 16.67 -5.93 2.38
N ILE A 464 16.41 -4.84 3.10
CA ILE A 464 16.50 -3.52 2.49
C ILE A 464 17.97 -3.16 2.59
N ASP A 465 18.69 -3.34 1.51
CA ASP A 465 20.12 -3.14 1.47
C ASP A 465 20.51 -1.66 1.57
N GLU A 466 21.77 -1.40 1.87
CA GLU A 466 22.33 -0.06 1.86
C GLU A 466 22.13 0.62 0.51
N ILE A 467 21.92 1.91 0.54
CA ILE A 467 21.91 2.74 -0.66
C ILE A 467 23.25 3.47 -0.76
N ASP A 468 23.91 3.33 -1.89
CA ASP A 468 25.12 4.08 -2.21
C ASP A 468 24.73 5.26 -3.12
N LEU A 469 24.56 6.43 -2.51
CA LEU A 469 24.14 7.62 -3.24
C LEU A 469 25.14 8.05 -4.33
N SER A 470 26.40 7.59 -4.27
CA SER A 470 27.40 7.89 -5.30
C SER A 470 27.11 7.21 -6.64
N LYS A 471 26.30 6.15 -6.62
CA LYS A 471 25.84 5.44 -7.82
C LYS A 471 24.67 6.13 -8.53
N LEU A 472 24.12 7.17 -7.95
CA LEU A 472 23.08 7.97 -8.61
C LEU A 472 23.72 8.99 -9.55
N PRO A 473 23.28 9.10 -10.81
CA PRO A 473 23.87 10.00 -11.79
C PRO A 473 23.69 11.48 -11.38
N GLY A 474 24.80 12.19 -11.21
CA GLY A 474 24.79 13.63 -10.88
C GLY A 474 24.55 13.99 -9.41
N GLY A 475 24.25 13.00 -8.54
CA GLY A 475 23.97 13.23 -7.13
C GLY A 475 22.76 14.13 -6.87
N PHE A 476 22.43 14.32 -5.60
CA PHE A 476 21.44 15.33 -5.19
C PHE A 476 22.13 16.69 -5.17
N GLY A 477 21.79 17.57 -6.12
CA GLY A 477 22.20 18.98 -6.07
C GLY A 477 21.60 19.69 -4.85
N ASP A 478 21.58 21.02 -4.88
CA ASP A 478 20.93 21.81 -3.81
C ASP A 478 19.41 21.58 -3.83
N VAL A 479 18.97 20.53 -3.12
CA VAL A 479 17.54 20.19 -2.99
C VAL A 479 16.89 21.25 -2.11
N LYS A 480 16.06 22.10 -2.71
CA LYS A 480 15.21 23.03 -1.98
C LYS A 480 13.94 22.34 -1.50
N ARG A 481 13.52 22.71 -0.28
CA ARG A 481 12.24 22.20 0.27
C ARG A 481 11.08 22.72 -0.59
N ASP A 482 10.30 21.82 -1.12
CA ASP A 482 9.03 22.15 -1.77
C ASP A 482 7.87 21.91 -0.79
N LYS A 483 7.31 23.01 -0.28
CA LYS A 483 6.18 22.97 0.66
C LYS A 483 4.95 22.26 0.07
N SER A 484 4.79 22.28 -1.25
CA SER A 484 3.65 21.65 -1.91
C SER A 484 3.64 20.11 -1.81
N VAL A 485 4.80 19.49 -1.57
CA VAL A 485 4.91 18.05 -1.28
C VAL A 485 4.40 17.74 0.13
N ASP A 486 4.72 18.63 1.10
CA ASP A 486 4.24 18.49 2.48
C ASP A 486 2.75 18.82 2.60
N ASP A 487 2.24 19.74 1.79
CA ASP A 487 0.83 20.16 1.83
C ASP A 487 -0.12 19.01 1.44
N ALA A 488 0.30 18.10 0.57
CA ALA A 488 -0.44 16.88 0.29
C ALA A 488 -0.56 15.99 1.54
N ALA A 489 0.53 15.80 2.28
CA ALA A 489 0.52 15.01 3.52
C ALA A 489 -0.32 15.67 4.63
N LYS A 490 -0.31 17.01 4.72
CA LYS A 490 -1.19 17.74 5.66
C LYS A 490 -2.66 17.63 5.29
N GLN A 491 -2.95 17.63 4.01
CA GLN A 491 -4.31 17.48 3.51
C GLN A 491 -4.87 16.07 3.76
N GLU A 492 -4.01 15.08 3.91
CA GLU A 492 -4.36 13.72 4.33
C GLU A 492 -4.43 13.59 5.87
N GLY A 493 -4.17 14.67 6.64
CA GLY A 493 -4.28 14.68 8.10
C GLY A 493 -3.08 14.08 8.85
N PHE A 494 -1.94 13.86 8.16
CA PHE A 494 -0.77 13.19 8.74
C PHE A 494 0.23 14.13 9.45
N VAL A 495 0.09 15.44 9.32
CA VAL A 495 1.00 16.42 9.94
C VAL A 495 0.19 17.56 10.54
N SER A 496 0.28 17.74 11.85
CA SER A 496 -0.20 18.91 12.58
C SER A 496 0.72 20.12 12.34
#